data_812578decc9e2f8799b8103b746af77c
#
_entry.id   812578decc9e2f8799b8103b746af77c
#
_cell.length_a   1.000
_cell.length_b   1.000
_cell.length_c   1.000
_cell.angle_alpha   90.00
_cell.angle_beta   90.00
_cell.angle_gamma   90.00
#
_symmetry.space_group_name_H-M   'P 1'
#
loop_
_entity.id
_entity.type
_entity.pdbx_description
1 polymer ?
#
loop_
_entity_poly.entity_id
_entity_poly.type
_entity_poly.pdbx_seq_one_letter_code
_entity_poly.pdbx_strand_id
1 'polypeptide(L)'
;MQLLQRPQGQVVEGEIRLNLGSKAYDVTKAPDSVMQHLRGNYISMIFQEPMTALNPVFRIGDQVDEVIALHNEEGHDKEQIKARTIKLLEMVGIANCEGVYKMFPHELSGGMRQRVMIAMALACSPKLIIADEPTTALDVTIQAQILDLLRNLKDRINSSIM
;
A
#
# COMPACT_ATOMS: atom_id res chain seq x y z
N MET A 1 11.21 -1.96 -7.04
CA MET A 1 9.89 -1.49 -7.55
C MET A 1 9.92 -0.95 -8.98
N GLN A 2 11.09 -0.65 -9.54
CA GLN A 2 11.28 -0.02 -10.87
C GLN A 2 10.48 1.29 -11.01
N LEU A 3 10.55 2.16 -10.01
CA LEU A 3 9.86 3.46 -9.99
C LEU A 3 10.73 4.60 -10.53
N LEU A 4 11.99 4.32 -10.88
CA LEU A 4 12.89 5.32 -11.47
C LEU A 4 12.39 5.71 -12.86
N GLN A 5 12.18 7.01 -13.08
CA GLN A 5 11.79 7.54 -14.38
C GLN A 5 12.98 7.53 -15.33
N ARG A 6 12.84 6.91 -16.49
CA ARG A 6 13.82 6.97 -17.57
C ARG A 6 13.61 8.25 -18.40
N PRO A 7 14.67 8.94 -18.87
CA PRO A 7 16.10 8.58 -18.81
C PRO A 7 16.84 9.05 -17.55
N GLN A 8 16.17 9.70 -16.59
CA GLN A 8 16.79 10.39 -15.45
C GLN A 8 17.37 9.44 -14.41
N GLY A 9 16.87 8.22 -14.33
CA GLY A 9 17.35 7.19 -13.41
C GLY A 9 17.48 5.83 -14.06
N GLN A 10 18.60 5.14 -13.81
CA GLN A 10 18.82 3.76 -14.25
C GLN A 10 19.62 2.98 -13.20
N VAL A 11 19.36 1.69 -13.13
CA VAL A 11 20.20 0.78 -12.35
C VAL A 11 21.44 0.47 -13.18
N VAL A 12 22.61 0.92 -12.71
CA VAL A 12 23.89 0.73 -13.41
C VAL A 12 24.43 -0.67 -13.20
N GLU A 13 24.41 -1.15 -11.93
CA GLU A 13 24.92 -2.45 -11.53
C GLU A 13 24.07 -3.05 -10.41
N GLY A 14 24.20 -4.38 -10.24
CA GLY A 14 23.56 -5.13 -9.16
C GLY A 14 22.30 -5.87 -9.59
N GLU A 15 21.80 -6.68 -8.69
CA GLU A 15 20.57 -7.45 -8.83
C GLU A 15 19.74 -7.37 -7.55
N ILE A 16 18.42 -7.40 -7.70
CA ILE A 16 17.49 -7.52 -6.57
C ILE A 16 16.66 -8.78 -6.81
N ARG A 17 16.93 -9.81 -6.01
CA ARG A 17 16.20 -11.09 -6.11
C ARG A 17 15.02 -11.12 -5.16
N LEU A 18 13.83 -11.27 -5.71
CA LEU A 18 12.62 -11.60 -4.97
C LEU A 18 12.36 -13.10 -5.08
N ASN A 19 12.47 -13.81 -3.96
CA ASN A 19 12.20 -15.25 -3.89
C ASN A 19 10.81 -15.47 -3.27
N LEU A 20 9.92 -16.10 -4.03
CA LEU A 20 8.54 -16.41 -3.61
C LEU A 20 8.36 -17.93 -3.37
N GLY A 21 9.42 -18.63 -3.03
CA GLY A 21 9.43 -20.08 -2.83
C GLY A 21 9.62 -20.84 -4.14
N SER A 22 8.59 -21.04 -4.91
CA SER A 22 8.65 -21.78 -6.18
C SER A 22 9.25 -20.98 -7.34
N LYS A 23 9.25 -19.65 -7.26
CA LYS A 23 9.74 -18.74 -8.31
C LYS A 23 10.64 -17.67 -7.71
N ALA A 24 11.73 -17.36 -8.40
CA ALA A 24 12.61 -16.25 -8.08
C ALA A 24 12.61 -15.25 -9.26
N TYR A 25 12.55 -13.96 -8.93
CA TYR A 25 12.53 -12.88 -9.91
C TYR A 25 13.71 -11.94 -9.68
N ASP A 26 14.43 -11.58 -10.74
CA ASP A 26 15.31 -10.41 -10.70
C ASP A 26 14.48 -9.16 -10.98
N VAL A 27 14.14 -8.44 -9.91
CA VAL A 27 13.28 -7.25 -9.97
C VAL A 27 13.91 -6.11 -10.78
N THR A 28 15.25 -6.11 -10.96
CA THR A 28 15.94 -5.07 -11.74
C THR A 28 15.77 -5.24 -13.24
N LYS A 29 15.58 -6.48 -13.70
CA LYS A 29 15.49 -6.85 -15.12
C LYS A 29 14.10 -7.38 -15.53
N ALA A 30 13.20 -7.54 -14.58
CA ALA A 30 11.87 -8.07 -14.85
C ALA A 30 11.11 -7.17 -15.85
N PRO A 31 10.45 -7.75 -16.87
CA PRO A 31 9.61 -7.00 -17.79
C PRO A 31 8.40 -6.41 -17.08
N ASP A 32 7.83 -5.35 -17.66
CA ASP A 32 6.73 -4.58 -17.04
C ASP A 32 5.51 -5.45 -16.72
N SER A 33 5.17 -6.43 -17.55
CA SER A 33 4.07 -7.36 -17.30
C SER A 33 4.27 -8.19 -16.04
N VAL A 34 5.51 -8.60 -15.77
CA VAL A 34 5.87 -9.29 -14.52
C VAL A 34 5.82 -8.32 -13.35
N MET A 35 6.33 -7.11 -13.52
CA MET A 35 6.31 -6.09 -12.47
C MET A 35 4.89 -5.66 -12.09
N GLN A 36 3.96 -5.57 -13.04
CA GLN A 36 2.54 -5.28 -12.78
C GLN A 36 1.91 -6.37 -11.90
N HIS A 37 2.24 -7.64 -12.15
CA HIS A 37 1.78 -8.74 -11.30
C HIS A 37 2.43 -8.73 -9.90
N LEU A 38 3.71 -8.33 -9.79
CA LEU A 38 4.42 -8.30 -8.52
C LEU A 38 4.03 -7.12 -7.64
N ARG A 39 3.80 -5.94 -8.26
CA ARG A 39 3.37 -4.73 -7.53
C ARG A 39 1.97 -4.94 -6.97
N GLY A 40 1.79 -4.61 -5.70
CA GLY A 40 0.55 -4.83 -4.96
C GLY A 40 0.42 -6.25 -4.41
N ASN A 41 0.52 -7.29 -5.25
CA ASN A 41 0.34 -8.68 -4.83
C ASN A 41 1.46 -9.22 -3.94
N TYR A 42 2.72 -8.92 -4.25
CA TYR A 42 3.88 -9.48 -3.54
C TYR A 42 4.73 -8.41 -2.89
N ILE A 43 4.86 -7.26 -3.54
CA ILE A 43 5.63 -6.12 -3.03
C ILE A 43 4.73 -4.89 -3.07
N SER A 44 4.58 -4.24 -1.94
CA SER A 44 3.88 -2.97 -1.83
C SER A 44 4.80 -1.90 -1.26
N MET A 45 4.40 -0.63 -1.37
CA MET A 45 5.20 0.50 -0.90
C MET A 45 4.31 1.51 -0.17
N ILE A 46 4.79 1.97 0.97
CA ILE A 46 4.26 3.12 1.70
C ILE A 46 5.18 4.28 1.38
N PHE A 47 4.66 5.30 0.71
CA PHE A 47 5.43 6.46 0.27
C PHE A 47 5.60 7.47 1.42
N GLN A 48 6.63 8.29 1.30
CA GLN A 48 6.99 9.34 2.27
C GLN A 48 5.87 10.37 2.45
N GLU A 49 5.20 10.77 1.35
CA GLU A 49 4.16 11.80 1.38
C GLU A 49 2.78 11.24 1.02
N PRO A 50 1.86 11.08 1.99
CA PRO A 50 0.51 10.60 1.71
C PRO A 50 -0.33 11.57 0.87
N MET A 51 0.06 12.86 0.84
CA MET A 51 -0.61 13.90 0.04
C MET A 51 -0.46 13.69 -1.46
N THR A 52 0.69 13.17 -1.89
CA THR A 52 0.99 12.91 -3.31
C THR A 52 0.58 11.51 -3.75
N ALA A 53 0.42 10.58 -2.80
CA ALA A 53 0.05 9.20 -3.06
C ALA A 53 -1.47 9.00 -3.27
N LEU A 54 -2.30 9.83 -2.61
CA LEU A 54 -3.76 9.78 -2.75
C LEU A 54 -4.23 10.78 -3.81
N ASN A 55 -5.06 10.33 -4.73
CA ASN A 55 -5.66 11.20 -5.74
C ASN A 55 -6.77 12.07 -5.11
N PRO A 56 -6.64 13.42 -5.11
CA PRO A 56 -7.55 14.30 -4.39
C PRO A 56 -8.98 14.37 -4.96
N VAL A 57 -9.20 13.92 -6.20
CA VAL A 57 -10.51 13.99 -6.87
C VAL A 57 -11.33 12.69 -6.76
N PHE A 58 -10.77 11.63 -6.18
CA PHE A 58 -11.48 10.38 -5.91
C PHE A 58 -11.71 10.18 -4.42
N ARG A 59 -12.80 9.51 -4.08
CA ARG A 59 -13.09 9.14 -2.69
C ARG A 59 -12.12 8.09 -2.19
N ILE A 60 -11.94 8.04 -0.88
CA ILE A 60 -11.06 7.06 -0.24
C ILE A 60 -11.45 5.63 -0.58
N GLY A 61 -12.75 5.33 -0.50
CA GLY A 61 -13.27 4.00 -0.83
C GLY A 61 -12.96 3.59 -2.25
N ASP A 62 -13.20 4.47 -3.21
CA ASP A 62 -12.97 4.19 -4.64
C ASP A 62 -11.51 3.85 -4.92
N GLN A 63 -10.57 4.53 -4.25
CA GLN A 63 -9.13 4.28 -4.43
C GLN A 63 -8.68 2.96 -3.82
N VAL A 64 -9.19 2.60 -2.66
CA VAL A 64 -8.87 1.30 -2.02
C VAL A 64 -9.53 0.15 -2.78
N ASP A 65 -10.78 0.33 -3.21
CA ASP A 65 -11.52 -0.66 -4.01
C ASP A 65 -10.82 -0.94 -5.34
N GLU A 66 -10.27 0.10 -6.00
CA GLU A 66 -9.51 -0.04 -7.24
C GLU A 66 -8.29 -0.95 -7.05
N VAL A 67 -7.53 -0.77 -5.97
CA VAL A 67 -6.37 -1.63 -5.68
C VAL A 67 -6.79 -3.08 -5.50
N ILE A 68 -7.89 -3.34 -4.78
CA ILE A 68 -8.41 -4.69 -4.58
C ILE A 68 -8.91 -5.28 -5.91
N ALA A 69 -9.63 -4.47 -6.71
CA ALA A 69 -10.20 -4.91 -7.99
C ALA A 69 -9.13 -5.25 -9.03
N LEU A 70 -8.04 -4.49 -9.10
CA LEU A 70 -6.91 -4.73 -10.01
C LEU A 70 -6.24 -6.09 -9.79
N HIS A 71 -6.28 -6.61 -8.56
CA HIS A 71 -5.65 -7.87 -8.17
C HIS A 71 -6.68 -8.92 -7.73
N ASN A 72 -7.91 -8.79 -8.21
CA ASN A 72 -9.04 -9.64 -7.82
C ASN A 72 -9.03 -10.99 -8.55
N GLU A 73 -8.04 -11.83 -8.24
CA GLU A 73 -7.93 -13.20 -8.79
C GLU A 73 -9.06 -14.12 -8.29
N GLU A 74 -9.67 -13.78 -7.15
CA GLU A 74 -10.77 -14.56 -6.52
C GLU A 74 -12.15 -14.22 -7.10
N GLY A 75 -12.27 -13.20 -7.96
CA GLY A 75 -13.52 -12.83 -8.62
C GLY A 75 -14.57 -12.19 -7.70
N HIS A 76 -14.15 -11.49 -6.66
CA HIS A 76 -15.05 -10.78 -5.75
C HIS A 76 -15.93 -9.76 -6.49
N ASP A 77 -17.20 -9.69 -6.11
CA ASP A 77 -18.11 -8.66 -6.57
C ASP A 77 -17.88 -7.31 -5.86
N LYS A 78 -18.60 -6.27 -6.29
CA LYS A 78 -18.45 -4.90 -5.74
C LYS A 78 -18.75 -4.81 -4.24
N GLU A 79 -19.71 -5.59 -3.74
CA GLU A 79 -20.09 -5.57 -2.33
C GLU A 79 -19.00 -6.23 -1.48
N GLN A 80 -18.43 -7.32 -1.96
CA GLN A 80 -17.31 -8.01 -1.31
C GLN A 80 -16.05 -7.15 -1.29
N ILE A 81 -15.75 -6.45 -2.39
CA ILE A 81 -14.62 -5.49 -2.46
C ILE A 81 -14.82 -4.39 -1.43
N LYS A 82 -16.01 -3.75 -1.40
CA LYS A 82 -16.32 -2.71 -0.41
C LYS A 82 -16.20 -3.24 1.03
N ALA A 83 -16.73 -4.42 1.32
CA ALA A 83 -16.62 -5.02 2.65
C ALA A 83 -15.15 -5.25 3.05
N ARG A 84 -14.31 -5.67 2.11
CA ARG A 84 -12.87 -5.84 2.31
C ARG A 84 -12.19 -4.49 2.57
N THR A 85 -12.56 -3.44 1.82
CA THR A 85 -12.07 -2.07 2.04
C THR A 85 -12.41 -1.58 3.45
N ILE A 86 -13.65 -1.72 3.90
CA ILE A 86 -14.06 -1.33 5.26
C ILE A 86 -13.22 -2.06 6.31
N LYS A 87 -13.03 -3.37 6.15
CA LYS A 87 -12.19 -4.18 7.04
C LYS A 87 -10.73 -3.74 7.07
N LEU A 88 -10.17 -3.32 5.94
CA LEU A 88 -8.81 -2.77 5.87
C LEU A 88 -8.72 -1.43 6.62
N LEU A 89 -9.71 -0.55 6.45
CA LEU A 89 -9.76 0.72 7.19
C LEU A 89 -9.88 0.51 8.70
N GLU A 90 -10.66 -0.47 9.14
CA GLU A 90 -10.73 -0.87 10.56
C GLU A 90 -9.39 -1.40 11.05
N MET A 91 -8.73 -2.24 10.27
CA MET A 91 -7.43 -2.86 10.62
C MET A 91 -6.35 -1.81 10.86
N VAL A 92 -6.37 -0.70 10.13
CA VAL A 92 -5.43 0.42 10.33
C VAL A 92 -5.90 1.41 11.40
N GLY A 93 -6.97 1.11 12.12
CA GLY A 93 -7.46 1.91 13.25
C GLY A 93 -8.17 3.20 12.84
N ILE A 94 -8.86 3.20 11.72
CA ILE A 94 -9.76 4.31 11.33
C ILE A 94 -11.11 4.09 12.03
N ALA A 95 -11.55 5.10 12.77
CA ALA A 95 -12.91 5.15 13.29
C ALA A 95 -13.90 5.57 12.18
N ASN A 96 -15.15 5.15 12.27
CA ASN A 96 -16.20 5.47 11.30
C ASN A 96 -15.80 5.15 9.84
N CYS A 97 -15.39 3.92 9.59
CA CYS A 97 -14.89 3.48 8.28
C CYS A 97 -15.88 3.74 7.14
N GLU A 98 -17.18 3.55 7.36
CA GLU A 98 -18.23 3.84 6.37
C GLU A 98 -18.32 5.34 6.02
N GLY A 99 -18.08 6.22 6.99
CA GLY A 99 -17.99 7.66 6.74
C GLY A 99 -16.75 8.00 5.94
N VAL A 100 -15.59 7.51 6.39
CA VAL A 100 -14.30 7.75 5.73
C VAL A 100 -14.25 7.17 4.32
N TYR A 101 -14.88 6.04 4.08
CA TYR A 101 -15.02 5.45 2.73
C TYR A 101 -15.59 6.44 1.71
N LYS A 102 -16.53 7.32 2.13
CA LYS A 102 -17.19 8.30 1.26
C LYS A 102 -16.47 9.66 1.19
N MET A 103 -15.48 9.89 2.04
CA MET A 103 -14.70 11.14 2.10
C MET A 103 -13.66 11.22 1.00
N PHE A 104 -13.24 12.44 0.71
CA PHE A 104 -12.10 12.73 -0.15
C PHE A 104 -10.83 12.92 0.69
N PRO A 105 -9.63 12.76 0.10
CA PRO A 105 -8.36 12.90 0.83
C PRO A 105 -8.22 14.23 1.58
N HIS A 106 -8.72 15.34 1.03
CA HIS A 106 -8.61 16.66 1.64
C HIS A 106 -9.47 16.83 2.92
N GLU A 107 -10.46 15.97 3.13
CA GLU A 107 -11.30 15.94 4.34
C GLU A 107 -10.65 15.20 5.51
N LEU A 108 -9.53 14.50 5.27
CA LEU A 108 -8.84 13.70 6.27
C LEU A 108 -7.65 14.45 6.89
N SER A 109 -7.37 14.18 8.18
CA SER A 109 -6.11 14.60 8.82
C SER A 109 -4.90 13.88 8.21
N GLY A 110 -3.68 14.42 8.42
CA GLY A 110 -2.44 13.80 7.95
C GLY A 110 -2.28 12.35 8.42
N GLY A 111 -2.53 12.09 9.70
CA GLY A 111 -2.48 10.74 10.26
C GLY A 111 -3.54 9.79 9.69
N MET A 112 -4.74 10.29 9.36
CA MET A 112 -5.78 9.48 8.69
C MET A 112 -5.38 9.14 7.26
N ARG A 113 -4.82 10.09 6.50
CA ARG A 113 -4.31 9.83 5.13
C ARG A 113 -3.20 8.79 5.15
N GLN A 114 -2.29 8.87 6.13
CA GLN A 114 -1.24 7.88 6.31
C GLN A 114 -1.81 6.49 6.57
N ARG A 115 -2.82 6.37 7.44
CA ARG A 115 -3.50 5.10 7.71
C ARG A 115 -4.20 4.54 6.47
N VAL A 116 -4.84 5.38 5.66
CA VAL A 116 -5.44 4.98 4.38
C VAL A 116 -4.38 4.46 3.41
N MET A 117 -3.24 5.16 3.28
CA MET A 117 -2.14 4.70 2.42
C MET A 117 -1.58 3.35 2.89
N ILE A 118 -1.47 3.14 4.22
CA ILE A 118 -1.11 1.83 4.78
C ILE A 118 -2.17 0.78 4.42
N ALA A 119 -3.47 1.09 4.53
CA ALA A 119 -4.54 0.18 4.15
C ALA A 119 -4.45 -0.22 2.66
N MET A 120 -4.19 0.73 1.77
CA MET A 120 -3.95 0.45 0.34
C MET A 120 -2.74 -0.46 0.13
N ALA A 121 -1.64 -0.22 0.85
CA ALA A 121 -0.45 -1.05 0.77
C ALA A 121 -0.71 -2.50 1.23
N LEU A 122 -1.68 -2.71 2.12
CA LEU A 122 -2.06 -4.01 2.66
C LEU A 122 -3.14 -4.73 1.84
N ALA A 123 -3.79 -4.05 0.89
CA ALA A 123 -5.02 -4.50 0.24
C ALA A 123 -4.93 -5.90 -0.37
N CYS A 124 -3.76 -6.27 -0.90
CA CYS A 124 -3.49 -7.58 -1.51
C CYS A 124 -2.65 -8.52 -0.62
N SER A 125 -2.49 -8.21 0.67
CA SER A 125 -1.69 -9.02 1.61
C SER A 125 -0.27 -9.33 1.09
N PRO A 126 0.53 -8.30 0.74
CA PRO A 126 1.84 -8.47 0.11
C PRO A 126 2.81 -9.21 1.02
N LYS A 127 3.83 -9.87 0.45
CA LYS A 127 4.90 -10.54 1.22
C LYS A 127 5.96 -9.57 1.73
N LEU A 128 6.15 -8.46 1.02
CA LEU A 128 7.09 -7.40 1.38
C LEU A 128 6.43 -6.03 1.27
N ILE A 129 6.56 -5.25 2.33
CA ILE A 129 6.18 -3.84 2.36
C ILE A 129 7.45 -3.02 2.49
N ILE A 130 7.68 -2.09 1.57
CA ILE A 130 8.75 -1.11 1.62
C ILE A 130 8.14 0.16 2.20
N ALA A 131 8.58 0.57 3.37
CA ALA A 131 8.12 1.78 4.05
C ALA A 131 9.19 2.88 3.93
N ASP A 132 8.99 3.79 2.97
CA ASP A 132 9.92 4.88 2.70
C ASP A 132 9.55 6.08 3.57
N GLU A 133 10.28 6.25 4.68
CA GLU A 133 10.07 7.32 5.68
C GLU A 133 8.58 7.54 6.06
N PRO A 134 7.85 6.52 6.49
CA PRO A 134 6.38 6.54 6.55
C PRO A 134 5.82 7.50 7.61
N THR A 135 6.66 8.26 8.29
CA THR A 135 6.27 9.15 9.40
C THR A 135 6.81 10.58 9.29
N THR A 136 7.64 10.89 8.30
CA THR A 136 8.39 12.15 8.22
C THR A 136 7.52 13.41 8.21
N ALA A 137 6.33 13.35 7.59
CA ALA A 137 5.40 14.48 7.51
C ALA A 137 4.38 14.56 8.67
N LEU A 138 4.59 13.80 9.76
CA LEU A 138 3.65 13.70 10.86
C LEU A 138 4.24 14.27 12.17
N ASP A 139 3.38 14.72 13.08
CA ASP A 139 3.79 15.09 14.43
C ASP A 139 4.25 13.86 15.23
N VAL A 140 5.06 14.10 16.28
CA VAL A 140 5.74 13.03 17.06
C VAL A 140 4.76 12.02 17.64
N THR A 141 3.58 12.46 18.07
CA THR A 141 2.57 11.59 18.68
C THR A 141 1.98 10.64 17.63
N ILE A 142 1.64 11.16 16.46
CA ILE A 142 1.12 10.37 15.34
C ILE A 142 2.21 9.46 14.77
N GLN A 143 3.47 9.90 14.72
CA GLN A 143 4.60 9.03 14.32
C GLN A 143 4.66 7.77 15.17
N ALA A 144 4.62 7.90 16.50
CA ALA A 144 4.64 6.76 17.41
C ALA A 144 3.47 5.80 17.13
N GLN A 145 2.26 6.34 16.94
CA GLN A 145 1.07 5.54 16.63
C GLN A 145 1.19 4.78 15.29
N ILE A 146 1.77 5.40 14.27
CA ILE A 146 1.97 4.75 12.95
C ILE A 146 3.03 3.65 13.05
N LEU A 147 4.12 3.87 13.79
CA LEU A 147 5.14 2.83 14.00
C LEU A 147 4.59 1.63 14.78
N ASP A 148 3.80 1.87 15.82
CA ASP A 148 3.14 0.81 16.59
C ASP A 148 2.10 0.06 15.73
N LEU A 149 1.36 0.78 14.88
CA LEU A 149 0.46 0.16 13.91
C LEU A 149 1.21 -0.78 12.97
N LEU A 150 2.32 -0.34 12.36
CA LEU A 150 3.12 -1.15 11.44
C LEU A 150 3.72 -2.38 12.14
N ARG A 151 4.19 -2.27 13.39
CA ARG A 151 4.66 -3.41 14.19
C ARG A 151 3.57 -4.44 14.41
N ASN A 152 2.39 -4.00 14.85
CA ASN A 152 1.24 -4.88 15.10
C ASN A 152 0.74 -5.55 13.82
N LEU A 153 0.76 -4.84 12.69
CA LEU A 153 0.34 -5.36 11.39
C LEU A 153 1.30 -6.43 10.87
N LYS A 154 2.62 -6.23 11.02
CA LYS A 154 3.63 -7.21 10.62
C LYS A 154 3.32 -8.61 11.15
N ASP A 155 2.95 -8.70 12.43
CA ASP A 155 2.66 -9.98 13.09
C ASP A 155 1.34 -10.61 12.62
N ARG A 156 0.37 -9.77 12.22
CA ARG A 156 -0.97 -10.22 11.78
C ARG A 156 -1.03 -10.68 10.34
N ILE A 157 -0.26 -10.06 9.45
CA ILE A 157 -0.37 -10.27 7.98
C ILE A 157 0.72 -11.17 7.41
N ASN A 158 1.65 -11.67 8.24
CA ASN A 158 2.78 -12.51 7.82
C ASN A 158 3.57 -11.87 6.65
N SER A 159 3.82 -10.56 6.74
CA SER A 159 4.59 -9.77 5.78
C SER A 159 5.90 -9.30 6.39
N SER A 160 6.91 -9.14 5.55
CA SER A 160 8.14 -8.44 5.93
C SER A 160 7.97 -6.95 5.70
N ILE A 161 8.43 -6.11 6.63
CA ILE A 161 8.45 -4.65 6.47
C ILE A 161 9.91 -4.20 6.51
N MET A 162 10.31 -3.42 5.49
CA MET A 162 11.63 -2.84 5.33
C MET A 162 11.54 -1.33 5.29
#